data_8ee36f383cdb408162ad097068d9b944
#
_entry.id   8ee36f383cdb408162ad097068d9b944
#
_cell.length_a   1.000
_cell.length_b   1.000
_cell.length_c   1.000
_cell.angle_alpha   90.00
_cell.angle_beta   90.00
_cell.angle_gamma   90.00
#
_symmetry.space_group_name_H-M   'P 1'
#
loop_
_entity.id
_entity.type
_entity.pdbx_description
1 polymer ?
#
loop_
_entity_poly.entity_id
_entity_poly.type
_entity_poly.pdbx_seq_one_letter_code
_entity_poly.pdbx_strand_id
1 'polypeptide(L)'
;MFENLSDRLERSFKILKGEGKITEINVAETLKDVRRALTEADVNYKVAKTFVDTVKKKAMGMNVLTAVKPGQLMVKLVHDELAELMGGDAAELKLQGRPSIILMSGLQGSGKTTFSGKLANMLKKKQHKNPLLVACDVYRPAAIQQLKVVAEQIGVPVYSEDGNKNVVEIANNAIKEAKAKSYDVVIIDPAGRLAVDEEMMDEIERLKNAVNPDETLFVVDSMTGQDAVNTAKTFNDRLDFDGVVLTKLDGDTRGGAALSIRTVVTKPIKFVGTGEKMEAIDVFHPSRMADRILGMGDIVSLVERAQEQFDEEEAKRLQKKIQKNKFDFNDFLGQIQQIKKMGNLKDLASMIPGVGKAIKDVDIDDNAFKGIEAIILSMTPKERTNPELLNTSRRQRIAKGSGTNIQDVNRLIKQFDQTRKMMKMVTGSKMTQMMNAMKHMKGGMPGMPGGMPKM
;
A
#
# COMPACT_ATOMS: atom_id res chain seq x y z
N MET A 1 -4.88 -7.41 3.77
CA MET A 1 -4.27 -7.80 2.46
C MET A 1 -3.61 -9.16 2.61
N PHE A 2 -3.97 -10.16 1.82
CA PHE A 2 -3.41 -11.52 1.82
C PHE A 2 -3.44 -12.32 3.15
N GLU A 3 -4.17 -11.87 4.17
CA GLU A 3 -4.11 -12.46 5.51
C GLU A 3 -4.40 -13.98 5.53
N ASN A 4 -5.47 -14.41 4.83
CA ASN A 4 -5.82 -15.82 4.73
C ASN A 4 -4.73 -16.66 4.05
N LEU A 5 -4.14 -16.13 2.97
CA LEU A 5 -3.06 -16.80 2.25
C LEU A 5 -1.79 -16.88 3.11
N SER A 6 -1.41 -15.77 3.75
CA SER A 6 -0.24 -15.69 4.65
C SER A 6 -0.35 -16.67 5.82
N ASP A 7 -1.49 -16.72 6.50
CA ASP A 7 -1.70 -17.61 7.64
C ASP A 7 -1.60 -19.10 7.26
N ARG A 8 -2.09 -19.47 6.07
CA ARG A 8 -2.02 -20.84 5.56
C ARG A 8 -0.62 -21.23 5.15
N LEU A 9 0.07 -20.36 4.41
CA LEU A 9 1.46 -20.59 4.02
C LEU A 9 2.37 -20.71 5.25
N GLU A 10 2.18 -19.85 6.26
CA GLU A 10 2.96 -19.95 7.49
C GLU A 10 2.73 -21.28 8.23
N ARG A 11 1.48 -21.77 8.29
CA ARG A 11 1.18 -23.09 8.90
C ARG A 11 1.90 -24.22 8.15
N SER A 12 1.87 -24.19 6.81
CA SER A 12 2.56 -25.18 5.98
C SER A 12 4.07 -25.18 6.21
N PHE A 13 4.68 -23.99 6.39
CA PHE A 13 6.11 -23.88 6.67
C PHE A 13 6.50 -24.19 8.12
N LYS A 14 5.58 -24.09 9.09
CA LYS A 14 5.85 -24.50 10.48
C LYS A 14 6.15 -25.99 10.60
N ILE A 15 5.53 -26.82 9.78
CA ILE A 15 5.79 -28.26 9.73
C ILE A 15 7.25 -28.52 9.34
N LEU A 16 7.76 -27.82 8.32
CA LEU A 16 9.15 -27.93 7.87
C LEU A 16 10.18 -27.34 8.84
N LYS A 17 9.81 -26.38 9.68
CA LYS A 17 10.74 -25.76 10.66
C LYS A 17 11.22 -26.74 11.74
N GLY A 18 10.48 -27.82 12.00
CA GLY A 18 10.86 -28.88 12.93
C GLY A 18 11.73 -29.99 12.33
N GLU A 19 11.85 -30.05 11.01
CA GLU A 19 12.54 -31.13 10.30
C GLU A 19 14.05 -30.82 10.14
N GLY A 20 14.88 -31.81 10.46
CA GLY A 20 16.35 -31.68 10.36
C GLY A 20 16.91 -31.85 8.95
N LYS A 21 16.12 -32.38 7.99
CA LYS A 21 16.53 -32.62 6.59
C LYS A 21 15.37 -32.39 5.64
N ILE A 22 15.69 -31.87 4.45
CA ILE A 22 14.76 -31.86 3.32
C ILE A 22 14.69 -33.27 2.74
N THR A 23 13.50 -33.87 2.77
CA THR A 23 13.21 -35.12 2.09
C THR A 23 12.19 -34.89 1.01
N GLU A 24 12.14 -35.75 -0.01
CA GLU A 24 11.15 -35.64 -1.07
C GLU A 24 9.72 -35.69 -0.52
N ILE A 25 9.50 -36.45 0.54
CA ILE A 25 8.18 -36.64 1.16
C ILE A 25 7.73 -35.35 1.84
N ASN A 26 8.54 -34.74 2.73
CA ASN A 26 8.14 -33.54 3.45
C ASN A 26 8.04 -32.29 2.55
N VAL A 27 8.85 -32.21 1.49
CA VAL A 27 8.68 -31.21 0.42
C VAL A 27 7.36 -31.40 -0.31
N ALA A 28 7.01 -32.62 -0.70
CA ALA A 28 5.78 -32.90 -1.44
C ALA A 28 4.53 -32.57 -0.61
N GLU A 29 4.51 -32.91 0.68
CA GLU A 29 3.41 -32.56 1.59
C GLU A 29 3.27 -31.04 1.76
N THR A 30 4.35 -30.34 2.06
CA THR A 30 4.32 -28.87 2.19
C THR A 30 3.86 -28.20 0.90
N LEU A 31 4.35 -28.63 -0.26
CA LEU A 31 3.96 -28.04 -1.54
C LEU A 31 2.51 -28.38 -1.93
N LYS A 32 1.97 -29.49 -1.46
CA LYS A 32 0.53 -29.81 -1.60
C LYS A 32 -0.31 -28.80 -0.82
N ASP A 33 0.10 -28.46 0.41
CA ASP A 33 -0.58 -27.46 1.24
C ASP A 33 -0.44 -26.05 0.65
N VAL A 34 0.74 -25.70 0.15
CA VAL A 34 0.99 -24.43 -0.56
C VAL A 34 0.06 -24.30 -1.78
N ARG A 35 -0.05 -25.34 -2.60
CA ARG A 35 -0.96 -25.35 -3.75
C ARG A 35 -2.41 -25.15 -3.32
N ARG A 36 -2.82 -25.83 -2.24
CA ARG A 36 -4.17 -25.69 -1.70
C ARG A 36 -4.41 -24.27 -1.21
N ALA A 37 -3.46 -23.67 -0.48
CA ALA A 37 -3.54 -22.30 -0.01
C ALA A 37 -3.68 -21.29 -1.16
N LEU A 38 -2.90 -21.44 -2.23
CA LEU A 38 -2.99 -20.63 -3.44
C LEU A 38 -4.36 -20.76 -4.12
N THR A 39 -4.87 -21.99 -4.28
CA THR A 39 -6.17 -22.24 -4.92
C THR A 39 -7.32 -21.65 -4.10
N GLU A 40 -7.29 -21.77 -2.78
CA GLU A 40 -8.28 -21.19 -1.87
C GLU A 40 -8.19 -19.64 -1.79
N ALA A 41 -7.04 -19.08 -2.17
CA ALA A 41 -6.85 -17.65 -2.37
C ALA A 41 -7.25 -17.17 -3.78
N ASP A 42 -8.02 -17.95 -4.53
CA ASP A 42 -8.50 -17.68 -5.90
C ASP A 42 -7.36 -17.57 -6.95
N VAL A 43 -6.20 -18.17 -6.71
CA VAL A 43 -5.18 -18.33 -7.75
C VAL A 43 -5.65 -19.38 -8.77
N ASN A 44 -5.48 -19.09 -10.06
CA ASN A 44 -5.79 -20.04 -11.12
C ASN A 44 -5.07 -21.39 -10.89
N TYR A 45 -5.80 -22.49 -11.00
CA TYR A 45 -5.27 -23.82 -10.71
C TYR A 45 -4.02 -24.18 -11.53
N LYS A 46 -4.00 -23.82 -12.82
CA LYS A 46 -2.83 -24.07 -13.69
C LYS A 46 -1.61 -23.29 -13.19
N VAL A 47 -1.82 -22.03 -12.80
CA VAL A 47 -0.76 -21.18 -12.25
C VAL A 47 -0.24 -21.77 -10.94
N ALA A 48 -1.12 -22.13 -10.00
CA ALA A 48 -0.74 -22.74 -8.73
C ALA A 48 -0.01 -24.09 -8.91
N LYS A 49 -0.41 -24.90 -9.90
CA LYS A 49 0.27 -26.15 -10.22
C LYS A 49 1.67 -25.90 -10.76
N THR A 50 1.81 -25.05 -11.77
CA THR A 50 3.12 -24.72 -12.37
C THR A 50 4.07 -24.15 -11.33
N PHE A 51 3.58 -23.26 -10.46
CA PHE A 51 4.33 -22.69 -9.35
C PHE A 51 4.91 -23.79 -8.44
N VAL A 52 4.07 -24.69 -7.95
CA VAL A 52 4.49 -25.78 -7.05
C VAL A 52 5.47 -26.72 -7.75
N ASP A 53 5.24 -27.06 -9.02
CA ASP A 53 6.14 -27.92 -9.80
C ASP A 53 7.52 -27.26 -9.99
N THR A 54 7.58 -25.94 -10.19
CA THR A 54 8.83 -25.17 -10.29
C THR A 54 9.57 -25.13 -8.96
N VAL A 55 8.88 -24.83 -7.86
CA VAL A 55 9.48 -24.84 -6.52
C VAL A 55 10.01 -26.23 -6.18
N LYS A 56 9.26 -27.29 -6.49
CA LYS A 56 9.72 -28.68 -6.29
C LYS A 56 11.02 -28.96 -7.03
N LYS A 57 11.10 -28.62 -8.32
CA LYS A 57 12.30 -28.81 -9.14
C LYS A 57 13.50 -28.05 -8.56
N LYS A 58 13.32 -26.78 -8.15
CA LYS A 58 14.38 -25.98 -7.53
C LYS A 58 14.82 -26.57 -6.20
N ALA A 59 13.90 -27.02 -5.34
CA ALA A 59 14.21 -27.65 -4.06
C ALA A 59 14.99 -28.95 -4.18
N MET A 60 14.62 -29.81 -5.14
CA MET A 60 15.29 -31.10 -5.38
C MET A 60 16.65 -30.96 -6.06
N GLY A 61 16.88 -29.87 -6.81
CA GLY A 61 18.16 -29.60 -7.49
C GLY A 61 19.23 -28.93 -6.61
N MET A 62 18.88 -28.50 -5.40
CA MET A 62 19.82 -27.81 -4.51
C MET A 62 20.50 -28.79 -3.57
N ASN A 63 21.84 -28.84 -3.63
CA ASN A 63 22.64 -29.40 -2.55
C ASN A 63 22.45 -28.49 -1.32
N VAL A 64 21.79 -29.00 -0.28
CA VAL A 64 21.56 -28.27 0.97
C VAL A 64 22.93 -27.95 1.58
N LEU A 65 23.36 -26.71 1.46
CA LEU A 65 24.50 -26.22 2.21
C LEU A 65 24.19 -26.44 3.70
N THR A 66 25.07 -27.09 4.41
CA THR A 66 24.94 -27.49 5.82
C THR A 66 24.71 -26.34 6.80
N ALA A 67 24.77 -25.09 6.32
CA ALA A 67 24.65 -23.88 7.13
C ALA A 67 23.23 -23.30 7.22
N VAL A 68 22.26 -23.73 6.39
CA VAL A 68 20.90 -23.16 6.33
C VAL A 68 19.88 -24.22 6.74
N LYS A 69 18.94 -23.85 7.64
CA LYS A 69 17.86 -24.76 8.05
C LYS A 69 16.93 -25.05 6.86
N PRO A 70 16.53 -26.31 6.64
CA PRO A 70 15.69 -26.71 5.50
C PRO A 70 14.43 -25.85 5.31
N GLY A 71 13.72 -25.54 6.40
CA GLY A 71 12.53 -24.70 6.35
C GLY A 71 12.79 -23.26 5.89
N GLN A 72 13.98 -22.69 6.18
CA GLN A 72 14.35 -21.35 5.72
C GLN A 72 14.63 -21.34 4.22
N LEU A 73 15.27 -22.41 3.72
CA LEU A 73 15.52 -22.57 2.28
C LEU A 73 14.20 -22.68 1.49
N MET A 74 13.23 -23.45 1.99
CA MET A 74 11.90 -23.55 1.35
C MET A 74 11.16 -22.23 1.34
N VAL A 75 11.17 -21.46 2.44
CA VAL A 75 10.57 -20.12 2.49
C VAL A 75 11.21 -19.22 1.45
N LYS A 76 12.55 -19.24 1.33
CA LYS A 76 13.27 -18.46 0.32
C LYS A 76 12.88 -18.87 -1.11
N LEU A 77 12.84 -20.17 -1.41
CA LEU A 77 12.47 -20.66 -2.73
C LEU A 77 11.03 -20.25 -3.10
N VAL A 78 10.09 -20.35 -2.17
CA VAL A 78 8.71 -19.92 -2.39
C VAL A 78 8.63 -18.40 -2.55
N HIS A 79 9.39 -17.62 -1.76
CA HIS A 79 9.48 -16.18 -1.92
C HIS A 79 9.97 -15.78 -3.32
N ASP A 80 11.11 -16.34 -3.72
CA ASP A 80 11.73 -16.00 -5.00
C ASP A 80 10.80 -16.38 -6.18
N GLU A 81 10.13 -17.53 -6.10
CA GLU A 81 9.18 -17.97 -7.12
C GLU A 81 7.90 -17.13 -7.13
N LEU A 82 7.40 -16.67 -5.97
CA LEU A 82 6.28 -15.73 -5.90
C LEU A 82 6.65 -14.38 -6.54
N ALA A 83 7.85 -13.86 -6.24
CA ALA A 83 8.33 -12.63 -6.84
C ALA A 83 8.46 -12.76 -8.37
N GLU A 84 9.02 -13.86 -8.85
CA GLU A 84 9.15 -14.16 -10.29
C GLU A 84 7.79 -14.29 -10.97
N LEU A 85 6.85 -15.01 -10.37
CA LEU A 85 5.48 -15.16 -10.85
C LEU A 85 4.78 -13.81 -11.02
N MET A 86 5.06 -12.85 -10.15
CA MET A 86 4.53 -11.49 -10.18
C MET A 86 5.31 -10.54 -11.10
N GLY A 87 6.41 -10.98 -11.71
CA GLY A 87 7.16 -10.23 -12.72
C GLY A 87 8.60 -9.91 -12.37
N GLY A 88 9.12 -10.38 -11.21
CA GLY A 88 10.50 -10.18 -10.77
C GLY A 88 10.77 -8.77 -10.28
N ASP A 89 10.84 -7.82 -11.19
CA ASP A 89 11.14 -6.41 -10.91
C ASP A 89 9.92 -5.50 -11.02
N ALA A 90 10.01 -4.33 -10.40
CA ALA A 90 9.01 -3.27 -10.55
C ALA A 90 9.07 -2.68 -11.96
N ALA A 91 7.89 -2.41 -12.55
CA ALA A 91 7.79 -1.82 -13.86
C ALA A 91 7.43 -0.33 -13.77
N GLU A 92 8.24 0.51 -14.41
CA GLU A 92 8.03 1.95 -14.45
C GLU A 92 7.05 2.39 -15.53
N LEU A 93 6.49 3.61 -15.39
CA LEU A 93 5.74 4.27 -16.45
C LEU A 93 6.69 4.76 -17.55
N LYS A 94 6.27 4.57 -18.80
CA LYS A 94 6.98 5.11 -19.97
C LYS A 94 6.41 6.50 -20.29
N LEU A 95 6.99 7.54 -19.76
CA LEU A 95 6.57 8.93 -19.99
C LEU A 95 7.55 9.61 -20.93
N GLN A 96 7.43 9.36 -22.23
CA GLN A 96 8.36 9.83 -23.26
C GLN A 96 7.84 11.03 -24.07
N GLY A 97 6.51 11.17 -24.18
CA GLY A 97 5.84 12.26 -24.90
C GLY A 97 5.91 13.62 -24.20
N ARG A 98 5.60 14.70 -24.93
CA ARG A 98 5.38 16.05 -24.37
C ARG A 98 4.13 16.67 -24.99
N PRO A 99 2.97 16.57 -24.32
CA PRO A 99 2.72 15.83 -23.10
C PRO A 99 2.82 14.31 -23.31
N SER A 100 3.17 13.57 -22.26
CA SER A 100 2.99 12.11 -22.23
C SER A 100 1.52 11.78 -22.05
N ILE A 101 1.01 10.79 -22.80
CA ILE A 101 -0.41 10.44 -22.80
C ILE A 101 -0.58 9.10 -22.10
N ILE A 102 -1.42 9.07 -21.07
CA ILE A 102 -1.82 7.86 -20.33
C ILE A 102 -3.31 7.63 -20.59
N LEU A 103 -3.64 6.47 -21.15
CA LEU A 103 -5.02 6.03 -21.32
C LEU A 103 -5.41 5.02 -20.27
N MET A 104 -6.47 5.31 -19.52
CA MET A 104 -7.05 4.36 -18.58
C MET A 104 -8.02 3.43 -19.29
N SER A 105 -8.08 2.16 -18.86
CA SER A 105 -9.05 1.18 -19.39
C SER A 105 -9.57 0.28 -18.27
N GLY A 106 -10.71 -0.37 -18.44
CA GLY A 106 -11.30 -1.28 -17.46
C GLY A 106 -12.80 -1.10 -17.27
N LEU A 107 -13.42 -2.00 -16.50
CA LEU A 107 -14.86 -2.01 -16.26
C LEU A 107 -15.34 -0.88 -15.37
N GLN A 108 -16.63 -0.65 -15.35
CA GLN A 108 -17.27 0.25 -14.39
C GLN A 108 -17.05 -0.26 -12.96
N GLY A 109 -16.79 0.65 -12.03
CA GLY A 109 -16.53 0.29 -10.62
C GLY A 109 -15.13 -0.28 -10.34
N SER A 110 -14.28 -0.48 -11.36
CA SER A 110 -12.90 -0.91 -11.17
C SER A 110 -11.99 0.15 -10.51
N GLY A 111 -12.47 1.40 -10.37
CA GLY A 111 -11.73 2.47 -9.73
C GLY A 111 -10.92 3.36 -10.66
N LYS A 112 -11.14 3.34 -11.98
CA LYS A 112 -10.42 4.16 -12.98
C LYS A 112 -10.36 5.64 -12.60
N THR A 113 -11.50 6.28 -12.40
CA THR A 113 -11.59 7.72 -12.08
C THR A 113 -10.84 8.09 -10.82
N THR A 114 -11.01 7.32 -9.75
CA THR A 114 -10.27 7.52 -8.50
C THR A 114 -8.78 7.30 -8.69
N PHE A 115 -8.41 6.27 -9.47
CA PHE A 115 -7.00 5.97 -9.74
C PHE A 115 -6.35 7.02 -10.63
N SER A 116 -7.07 7.57 -11.62
CA SER A 116 -6.61 8.70 -12.45
C SER A 116 -6.20 9.89 -11.58
N GLY A 117 -7.01 10.23 -10.57
CA GLY A 117 -6.67 11.26 -9.59
C GLY A 117 -5.47 10.90 -8.71
N LYS A 118 -5.39 9.67 -8.21
CA LYS A 118 -4.24 9.21 -7.41
C LYS A 118 -2.94 9.25 -8.20
N LEU A 119 -2.99 8.81 -9.46
CA LEU A 119 -1.84 8.84 -10.35
C LEU A 119 -1.40 10.29 -10.64
N ALA A 120 -2.35 11.18 -10.94
CA ALA A 120 -2.07 12.60 -11.13
C ALA A 120 -1.44 13.24 -9.87
N ASN A 121 -1.97 12.93 -8.68
CA ASN A 121 -1.41 13.40 -7.41
C ASN A 121 0.01 12.90 -7.18
N MET A 122 0.27 11.62 -7.46
CA MET A 122 1.59 11.02 -7.34
C MET A 122 2.58 11.67 -8.31
N LEU A 123 2.23 11.82 -9.59
CA LEU A 123 3.06 12.47 -10.60
C LEU A 123 3.38 13.92 -10.25
N LYS A 124 2.39 14.67 -9.73
CA LYS A 124 2.57 16.04 -9.27
C LYS A 124 3.50 16.13 -8.06
N LYS A 125 3.24 15.32 -7.00
CA LYS A 125 3.97 15.43 -5.73
C LYS A 125 5.35 14.79 -5.76
N LYS A 126 5.48 13.59 -6.39
CA LYS A 126 6.74 12.81 -6.36
C LYS A 126 7.63 13.08 -7.56
N GLN A 127 7.05 13.36 -8.73
CA GLN A 127 7.82 13.56 -9.97
C GLN A 127 7.82 15.00 -10.47
N HIS A 128 7.16 15.92 -9.72
CA HIS A 128 7.07 17.35 -10.06
C HIS A 128 6.53 17.60 -11.48
N LYS A 129 5.65 16.71 -11.96
CA LYS A 129 4.97 16.85 -13.24
C LYS A 129 3.73 17.73 -13.12
N ASN A 130 3.35 18.34 -14.25
CA ASN A 130 2.12 19.14 -14.35
C ASN A 130 1.07 18.34 -15.14
N PRO A 131 0.21 17.50 -14.48
CA PRO A 131 -0.75 16.67 -15.16
C PRO A 131 -2.05 17.40 -15.49
N LEU A 132 -2.71 16.97 -16.58
CA LEU A 132 -4.08 17.31 -16.98
C LEU A 132 -4.93 16.04 -16.96
N LEU A 133 -6.06 16.06 -16.25
CA LEU A 133 -7.06 15.00 -16.30
C LEU A 133 -8.07 15.29 -17.42
N VAL A 134 -8.50 14.27 -18.15
CA VAL A 134 -9.46 14.39 -19.25
C VAL A 134 -10.67 13.52 -19.00
N ALA A 135 -11.85 14.14 -18.92
CA ALA A 135 -13.13 13.46 -18.69
C ALA A 135 -13.72 12.97 -20.02
N CYS A 136 -13.56 11.67 -20.30
CA CYS A 136 -14.12 11.02 -21.48
C CYS A 136 -15.27 10.04 -21.16
N ASP A 137 -15.82 10.01 -19.94
CA ASP A 137 -17.06 9.30 -19.62
C ASP A 137 -18.28 10.18 -19.92
N VAL A 138 -18.56 10.34 -21.22
CA VAL A 138 -19.61 11.23 -21.72
C VAL A 138 -21.03 10.68 -21.53
N TYR A 139 -21.15 9.41 -21.16
CA TYR A 139 -22.46 8.76 -20.96
C TYR A 139 -23.02 8.98 -19.56
N ARG A 140 -22.16 9.36 -18.60
CA ARG A 140 -22.53 9.54 -17.20
C ARG A 140 -22.08 10.92 -16.69
N PRO A 141 -22.97 11.91 -16.67
CA PRO A 141 -22.64 13.26 -16.16
C PRO A 141 -22.06 13.23 -14.73
N ALA A 142 -22.53 12.30 -13.91
CA ALA A 142 -22.01 12.11 -12.56
C ALA A 142 -20.51 11.67 -12.54
N ALA A 143 -20.04 10.95 -13.55
CA ALA A 143 -18.63 10.55 -13.64
C ALA A 143 -17.71 11.74 -13.97
N ILE A 144 -18.15 12.62 -14.87
CA ILE A 144 -17.45 13.88 -15.17
C ILE A 144 -17.35 14.73 -13.90
N GLN A 145 -18.46 14.87 -13.17
CA GLN A 145 -18.46 15.62 -11.91
C GLN A 145 -17.58 14.97 -10.86
N GLN A 146 -17.58 13.64 -10.76
CA GLN A 146 -16.68 12.90 -9.86
C GLN A 146 -15.22 13.18 -10.16
N LEU A 147 -14.81 13.17 -11.43
CA LEU A 147 -13.43 13.48 -11.83
C LEU A 147 -13.06 14.93 -11.47
N LYS A 148 -13.97 15.89 -11.66
CA LYS A 148 -13.79 17.30 -11.27
C LYS A 148 -13.57 17.43 -9.76
N VAL A 149 -14.37 16.76 -8.93
CA VAL A 149 -14.21 16.76 -7.45
C VAL A 149 -12.87 16.16 -7.03
N VAL A 150 -12.49 15.02 -7.61
CA VAL A 150 -11.19 14.38 -7.34
C VAL A 150 -10.04 15.32 -7.73
N ALA A 151 -10.13 15.96 -8.87
CA ALA A 151 -9.12 16.88 -9.37
C ALA A 151 -8.96 18.13 -8.48
N GLU A 152 -10.08 18.69 -8.01
CA GLU A 152 -10.09 19.82 -7.09
C GLU A 152 -9.39 19.48 -5.77
N GLN A 153 -9.63 18.29 -5.20
CA GLN A 153 -8.98 17.81 -3.97
C GLN A 153 -7.44 17.80 -4.06
N ILE A 154 -6.91 17.53 -5.26
CA ILE A 154 -5.45 17.44 -5.50
C ILE A 154 -4.88 18.68 -6.19
N GLY A 155 -5.73 19.66 -6.53
CA GLY A 155 -5.34 20.87 -7.23
C GLY A 155 -4.77 20.59 -8.62
N VAL A 156 -5.40 19.72 -9.41
CA VAL A 156 -5.04 19.36 -10.78
C VAL A 156 -6.16 19.79 -11.72
N PRO A 157 -5.86 20.39 -12.88
CA PRO A 157 -6.89 20.79 -13.85
C PRO A 157 -7.57 19.59 -14.52
N VAL A 158 -8.83 19.80 -14.92
CA VAL A 158 -9.63 18.84 -15.70
C VAL A 158 -10.08 19.49 -17.01
N TYR A 159 -9.90 18.77 -18.09
CA TYR A 159 -10.51 19.08 -19.38
C TYR A 159 -11.80 18.30 -19.54
N SER A 160 -12.88 18.99 -19.93
CA SER A 160 -14.17 18.38 -20.25
C SER A 160 -14.92 19.25 -21.25
N GLU A 161 -15.71 18.64 -22.12
CA GLU A 161 -16.58 19.34 -23.08
C GLU A 161 -18.03 18.94 -22.82
N ASP A 162 -18.82 19.88 -22.34
CA ASP A 162 -20.23 19.63 -22.03
C ASP A 162 -21.04 19.43 -23.33
N GLY A 163 -21.79 18.33 -23.38
CA GLY A 163 -22.65 17.99 -24.55
C GLY A 163 -21.91 17.31 -25.71
N ASN A 164 -20.59 17.33 -25.76
CA ASN A 164 -19.85 16.57 -26.77
C ASN A 164 -19.83 15.08 -26.39
N LYS A 165 -20.23 14.21 -27.31
CA LYS A 165 -20.23 12.75 -27.12
C LYS A 165 -19.11 12.06 -27.89
N ASN A 166 -18.29 12.81 -28.64
CA ASN A 166 -17.19 12.26 -29.39
C ASN A 166 -15.94 12.20 -28.52
N VAL A 167 -15.71 11.06 -27.86
CA VAL A 167 -14.58 10.86 -26.94
C VAL A 167 -13.19 11.08 -27.60
N VAL A 168 -13.08 10.76 -28.89
CA VAL A 168 -11.85 10.96 -29.67
C VAL A 168 -11.58 12.45 -29.90
N GLU A 169 -12.61 13.22 -30.18
CA GLU A 169 -12.49 14.67 -30.37
C GLU A 169 -12.13 15.36 -29.06
N ILE A 170 -12.81 15.02 -27.95
CA ILE A 170 -12.51 15.53 -26.61
C ILE A 170 -11.05 15.27 -26.24
N ALA A 171 -10.57 14.03 -26.42
CA ALA A 171 -9.20 13.66 -26.10
C ALA A 171 -8.17 14.43 -26.95
N ASN A 172 -8.41 14.56 -28.27
CA ASN A 172 -7.53 15.32 -29.14
C ASN A 172 -7.49 16.82 -28.81
N ASN A 173 -8.63 17.41 -28.47
CA ASN A 173 -8.69 18.81 -28.04
C ASN A 173 -7.99 19.02 -26.70
N ALA A 174 -8.15 18.09 -25.75
CA ALA A 174 -7.42 18.11 -24.48
C ALA A 174 -5.90 18.03 -24.70
N ILE A 175 -5.42 17.20 -25.62
CA ILE A 175 -3.99 17.09 -25.96
C ILE A 175 -3.49 18.40 -26.61
N LYS A 176 -4.27 19.05 -27.46
CA LYS A 176 -3.93 20.38 -28.03
C LYS A 176 -3.83 21.42 -26.91
N GLU A 177 -4.80 21.45 -26.00
CA GLU A 177 -4.75 22.35 -24.84
C GLU A 177 -3.54 22.07 -23.95
N ALA A 178 -3.24 20.78 -23.71
CA ALA A 178 -2.08 20.38 -22.91
C ALA A 178 -0.77 20.89 -23.52
N LYS A 179 -0.62 20.80 -24.84
CA LYS A 179 0.54 21.38 -25.55
C LYS A 179 0.60 22.90 -25.42
N ALA A 180 -0.53 23.58 -25.59
CA ALA A 180 -0.61 25.04 -25.52
C ALA A 180 -0.30 25.58 -24.11
N LYS A 181 -0.71 24.85 -23.06
CA LYS A 181 -0.52 25.24 -21.65
C LYS A 181 0.69 24.56 -21.00
N SER A 182 1.49 23.83 -21.76
CA SER A 182 2.71 23.14 -21.29
C SER A 182 2.45 22.17 -20.12
N TYR A 183 1.37 21.40 -20.18
CA TYR A 183 1.19 20.25 -19.28
C TYR A 183 2.14 19.12 -19.69
N ASP A 184 2.71 18.44 -18.69
CA ASP A 184 3.68 17.36 -18.92
C ASP A 184 3.02 16.02 -19.22
N VAL A 185 1.84 15.78 -18.63
CA VAL A 185 1.14 14.50 -18.72
C VAL A 185 -0.36 14.74 -18.91
N VAL A 186 -0.96 13.97 -19.82
CA VAL A 186 -2.42 13.91 -20.03
C VAL A 186 -2.91 12.54 -19.60
N ILE A 187 -3.85 12.48 -18.66
CA ILE A 187 -4.47 11.24 -18.18
C ILE A 187 -5.91 11.21 -18.66
N ILE A 188 -6.23 10.31 -19.58
CA ILE A 188 -7.56 10.16 -20.19
C ILE A 188 -8.34 9.12 -19.40
N ASP A 189 -9.48 9.54 -18.80
CA ASP A 189 -10.41 8.68 -18.05
C ASP A 189 -11.67 8.41 -18.90
N PRO A 190 -11.71 7.28 -19.66
CA PRO A 190 -12.86 6.93 -20.49
C PRO A 190 -13.97 6.26 -19.68
N ALA A 191 -15.13 6.12 -20.31
CA ALA A 191 -16.23 5.36 -19.75
C ALA A 191 -15.83 3.92 -19.42
N GLY A 192 -16.51 3.35 -18.43
CA GLY A 192 -16.50 1.90 -18.17
C GLY A 192 -17.94 1.40 -18.20
N ARG A 193 -18.16 0.21 -18.72
CA ARG A 193 -19.46 -0.49 -18.66
C ARG A 193 -19.41 -1.61 -17.64
N LEU A 194 -20.57 -2.12 -17.24
CA LEU A 194 -20.69 -3.19 -16.22
C LEU A 194 -20.13 -4.52 -16.68
N ALA A 195 -20.14 -4.77 -17.99
CA ALA A 195 -19.61 -5.96 -18.61
C ALA A 195 -18.80 -5.59 -19.86
N VAL A 196 -17.96 -6.51 -20.30
CA VAL A 196 -17.26 -6.38 -21.58
C VAL A 196 -18.26 -6.58 -22.70
N ASP A 197 -18.43 -5.55 -23.54
CA ASP A 197 -19.23 -5.61 -24.77
C ASP A 197 -18.43 -5.04 -25.95
N GLU A 198 -18.81 -5.40 -27.16
CA GLU A 198 -18.10 -5.02 -28.39
C GLU A 198 -18.10 -3.52 -28.61
N GLU A 199 -19.22 -2.83 -28.31
CA GLU A 199 -19.32 -1.39 -28.52
C GLU A 199 -18.34 -0.61 -27.64
N MET A 200 -18.19 -1.02 -26.37
CA MET A 200 -17.20 -0.42 -25.46
C MET A 200 -15.76 -0.72 -25.93
N MET A 201 -15.51 -1.95 -26.37
CA MET A 201 -14.17 -2.33 -26.82
C MET A 201 -13.78 -1.57 -28.10
N ASP A 202 -14.71 -1.41 -29.02
CA ASP A 202 -14.52 -0.62 -30.25
C ASP A 202 -14.29 0.86 -29.95
N GLU A 203 -15.00 1.44 -28.98
CA GLU A 203 -14.84 2.84 -28.58
C GLU A 203 -13.44 3.09 -27.99
N ILE A 204 -13.04 2.25 -27.04
CA ILE A 204 -11.73 2.43 -26.39
C ILE A 204 -10.56 2.11 -27.33
N GLU A 205 -10.72 1.16 -28.26
CA GLU A 205 -9.74 0.87 -29.30
C GLU A 205 -9.61 2.05 -30.30
N ARG A 206 -10.71 2.63 -30.74
CA ARG A 206 -10.70 3.85 -31.56
C ARG A 206 -10.04 5.01 -30.84
N LEU A 207 -10.34 5.19 -29.54
CA LEU A 207 -9.71 6.23 -28.72
C LEU A 207 -8.20 5.98 -28.60
N LYS A 208 -7.77 4.77 -28.28
CA LYS A 208 -6.33 4.39 -28.20
C LYS A 208 -5.60 4.70 -29.51
N ASN A 209 -6.17 4.26 -30.64
CA ASN A 209 -5.56 4.46 -31.95
C ASN A 209 -5.47 5.95 -32.36
N ALA A 210 -6.45 6.76 -31.93
CA ALA A 210 -6.49 8.19 -32.24
C ALA A 210 -5.49 9.01 -31.43
N VAL A 211 -5.26 8.67 -30.15
CA VAL A 211 -4.40 9.44 -29.25
C VAL A 211 -2.99 8.87 -29.15
N ASN A 212 -2.76 7.63 -29.58
CA ASN A 212 -1.49 6.92 -29.53
C ASN A 212 -0.78 7.10 -28.17
N PRO A 213 -1.32 6.56 -27.08
CA PRO A 213 -0.82 6.81 -25.73
C PRO A 213 0.58 6.22 -25.51
N ASP A 214 1.41 6.90 -24.71
CA ASP A 214 2.68 6.34 -24.22
C ASP A 214 2.45 5.15 -23.29
N GLU A 215 1.33 5.15 -22.55
CA GLU A 215 0.90 4.09 -21.64
C GLU A 215 -0.60 3.86 -21.72
N THR A 216 -1.00 2.61 -21.86
CA THR A 216 -2.38 2.15 -21.64
C THR A 216 -2.43 1.32 -20.38
N LEU A 217 -3.14 1.79 -19.35
CA LEU A 217 -3.23 1.13 -18.06
C LEU A 217 -4.59 0.45 -17.89
N PHE A 218 -4.57 -0.86 -17.68
CA PHE A 218 -5.78 -1.62 -17.36
C PHE A 218 -6.02 -1.62 -15.85
N VAL A 219 -7.12 -1.01 -15.44
CA VAL A 219 -7.53 -0.88 -14.03
C VAL A 219 -8.56 -1.95 -13.68
N VAL A 220 -8.24 -2.76 -12.70
CA VAL A 220 -9.08 -3.87 -12.27
C VAL A 220 -9.24 -3.92 -10.75
N ASP A 221 -10.44 -4.29 -10.31
CA ASP A 221 -10.77 -4.51 -8.92
C ASP A 221 -10.21 -5.86 -8.46
N SER A 222 -9.30 -5.85 -7.50
CA SER A 222 -8.67 -7.09 -6.99
C SER A 222 -9.63 -8.00 -6.21
N MET A 223 -10.80 -7.48 -5.81
CA MET A 223 -11.82 -8.26 -5.10
C MET A 223 -12.62 -9.19 -6.01
N THR A 224 -12.58 -9.00 -7.33
CA THR A 224 -13.36 -9.79 -8.29
C THR A 224 -12.74 -11.16 -8.62
N GLY A 225 -11.61 -11.51 -8.01
CA GLY A 225 -10.99 -12.84 -8.13
C GLY A 225 -10.69 -13.27 -9.57
N GLN A 226 -11.20 -14.44 -10.00
CA GLN A 226 -10.95 -14.96 -11.35
C GLN A 226 -11.62 -14.14 -12.46
N ASP A 227 -12.69 -13.42 -12.18
CA ASP A 227 -13.32 -12.52 -13.17
C ASP A 227 -12.38 -11.38 -13.55
N ALA A 228 -11.55 -10.90 -12.61
CA ALA A 228 -10.48 -9.94 -12.89
C ALA A 228 -9.50 -10.50 -13.94
N VAL A 229 -9.15 -11.77 -13.84
CA VAL A 229 -8.21 -12.44 -14.76
C VAL A 229 -8.81 -12.59 -16.16
N ASN A 230 -10.07 -13.03 -16.24
CA ASN A 230 -10.80 -13.19 -17.50
C ASN A 230 -10.98 -11.84 -18.20
N THR A 231 -11.38 -10.82 -17.46
CA THR A 231 -11.53 -9.46 -17.97
C THR A 231 -10.18 -8.91 -18.47
N ALA A 232 -9.11 -9.09 -17.69
CA ALA A 232 -7.76 -8.67 -18.10
C ALA A 232 -7.34 -9.31 -19.42
N LYS A 233 -7.64 -10.60 -19.60
CA LYS A 233 -7.35 -11.30 -20.85
C LYS A 233 -8.10 -10.67 -22.03
N THR A 234 -9.41 -10.48 -21.91
CA THR A 234 -10.23 -9.90 -22.99
C THR A 234 -9.75 -8.50 -23.38
N PHE A 235 -9.45 -7.65 -22.38
CA PHE A 235 -8.89 -6.32 -22.64
C PHE A 235 -7.49 -6.39 -23.27
N ASN A 236 -6.64 -7.33 -22.84
CA ASN A 236 -5.30 -7.47 -23.41
C ASN A 236 -5.35 -7.94 -24.87
N ASP A 237 -6.23 -8.88 -25.20
CA ASP A 237 -6.38 -9.43 -26.55
C ASP A 237 -6.82 -8.34 -27.56
N ARG A 238 -7.60 -7.32 -27.12
CA ARG A 238 -8.09 -6.22 -27.95
C ARG A 238 -7.19 -4.97 -27.93
N LEU A 239 -6.74 -4.58 -26.74
CA LEU A 239 -6.04 -3.30 -26.56
C LEU A 239 -4.53 -3.45 -26.46
N ASP A 240 -4.01 -4.65 -26.20
CA ASP A 240 -2.57 -4.82 -25.92
C ASP A 240 -2.07 -3.72 -24.96
N PHE A 241 -2.64 -3.65 -23.74
CA PHE A 241 -2.30 -2.62 -22.76
C PHE A 241 -0.87 -2.80 -22.21
N ASP A 242 -0.28 -1.74 -21.66
CA ASP A 242 1.13 -1.73 -21.23
C ASP A 242 1.33 -2.17 -19.78
N GLY A 243 0.30 -2.04 -18.95
CA GLY A 243 0.39 -2.39 -17.54
C GLY A 243 -0.96 -2.52 -16.85
N VAL A 244 -0.93 -3.21 -15.72
CA VAL A 244 -2.10 -3.47 -14.88
C VAL A 244 -2.03 -2.62 -13.62
N VAL A 245 -3.19 -2.14 -13.20
CA VAL A 245 -3.40 -1.47 -11.93
C VAL A 245 -4.40 -2.29 -11.11
N LEU A 246 -3.99 -2.72 -9.93
CA LEU A 246 -4.86 -3.42 -8.98
C LEU A 246 -5.42 -2.42 -7.98
N THR A 247 -6.73 -2.26 -7.94
CA THR A 247 -7.41 -1.41 -6.97
C THR A 247 -8.03 -2.22 -5.83
N LYS A 248 -8.41 -1.52 -4.76
CA LYS A 248 -9.12 -2.07 -3.60
C LYS A 248 -8.37 -3.22 -2.89
N LEU A 249 -7.04 -3.17 -2.90
CA LEU A 249 -6.22 -4.16 -2.20
C LEU A 249 -6.32 -4.06 -0.66
N ASP A 250 -6.85 -2.96 -0.15
CA ASP A 250 -7.19 -2.74 1.27
C ASP A 250 -8.45 -3.51 1.72
N GLY A 251 -9.27 -3.97 0.79
CA GLY A 251 -10.42 -4.83 1.07
C GLY A 251 -10.02 -6.24 1.50
N ASP A 252 -11.01 -7.09 1.78
CA ASP A 252 -10.81 -8.52 2.09
C ASP A 252 -10.50 -9.31 0.81
N THR A 253 -9.34 -9.02 0.22
CA THR A 253 -8.90 -9.68 -1.00
C THR A 253 -8.12 -10.95 -0.68
N ARG A 254 -8.44 -12.02 -1.36
CA ARG A 254 -7.69 -13.29 -1.26
C ARG A 254 -6.33 -13.20 -1.99
N GLY A 255 -6.14 -12.15 -2.82
CA GLY A 255 -4.87 -11.85 -3.48
C GLY A 255 -4.55 -12.67 -4.74
N GLY A 256 -5.36 -13.67 -5.05
CA GLY A 256 -5.11 -14.57 -6.19
C GLY A 256 -5.15 -13.90 -7.55
N ALA A 257 -5.93 -12.82 -7.68
CA ALA A 257 -5.97 -12.02 -8.91
C ALA A 257 -4.59 -11.48 -9.29
N ALA A 258 -3.84 -10.92 -8.33
CA ALA A 258 -2.49 -10.39 -8.57
C ALA A 258 -1.54 -11.44 -9.12
N LEU A 259 -1.57 -12.66 -8.54
CA LEU A 259 -0.73 -13.77 -8.97
C LEU A 259 -1.14 -14.33 -10.34
N SER A 260 -2.43 -14.33 -10.66
CA SER A 260 -2.96 -14.94 -11.88
C SER A 260 -2.92 -14.00 -13.08
N ILE A 261 -3.21 -12.69 -12.90
CA ILE A 261 -3.28 -11.73 -14.01
C ILE A 261 -1.95 -11.66 -14.76
N ARG A 262 -0.84 -11.49 -14.05
CA ARG A 262 0.50 -11.39 -14.66
C ARG A 262 0.83 -12.61 -15.52
N THR A 263 0.49 -13.81 -15.04
CA THR A 263 0.75 -15.05 -15.75
C THR A 263 -0.12 -15.20 -16.99
N VAL A 264 -1.38 -14.74 -16.94
CA VAL A 264 -2.35 -14.93 -18.03
C VAL A 264 -2.15 -13.89 -19.13
N VAL A 265 -1.89 -12.62 -18.78
CA VAL A 265 -1.77 -11.53 -19.77
C VAL A 265 -0.32 -11.16 -20.09
N THR A 266 0.66 -11.69 -19.36
CA THR A 266 2.11 -11.41 -19.53
C THR A 266 2.49 -9.93 -19.41
N LYS A 267 1.58 -9.07 -18.95
CA LYS A 267 1.79 -7.64 -18.76
C LYS A 267 2.15 -7.34 -17.30
N PRO A 268 3.04 -6.38 -17.03
CA PRO A 268 3.46 -6.05 -15.67
C PRO A 268 2.31 -5.42 -14.88
N ILE A 269 2.24 -5.74 -13.59
CA ILE A 269 1.48 -4.94 -12.64
C ILE A 269 2.36 -3.74 -12.29
N LYS A 270 1.85 -2.51 -12.50
CA LYS A 270 2.62 -1.29 -12.26
C LYS A 270 2.27 -0.62 -10.95
N PHE A 271 0.99 -0.64 -10.59
CA PHE A 271 0.48 0.05 -9.41
C PHE A 271 -0.54 -0.76 -8.64
N VAL A 272 -0.64 -0.42 -7.37
CA VAL A 272 -1.69 -0.90 -6.46
C VAL A 272 -2.37 0.26 -5.74
N GLY A 273 -3.69 0.21 -5.65
CA GLY A 273 -4.49 1.10 -4.80
C GLY A 273 -4.75 0.43 -3.46
N THR A 274 -4.32 1.08 -2.38
CA THR A 274 -4.31 0.54 -1.01
C THR A 274 -5.24 1.29 -0.07
N GLY A 275 -6.30 1.90 -0.58
CA GLY A 275 -7.27 2.64 0.22
C GLY A 275 -7.97 3.74 -0.57
N GLU A 276 -8.85 4.50 0.06
CA GLU A 276 -9.66 5.55 -0.60
C GLU A 276 -8.93 6.89 -0.74
N LYS A 277 -7.94 7.19 0.10
CA LYS A 277 -7.20 8.47 0.08
C LYS A 277 -6.43 8.66 -1.22
N MET A 278 -6.25 9.91 -1.63
CA MET A 278 -5.52 10.25 -2.87
C MET A 278 -4.03 9.88 -2.82
N GLU A 279 -3.46 9.72 -1.65
CA GLU A 279 -2.11 9.24 -1.40
C GLU A 279 -1.98 7.71 -1.38
N ALA A 280 -3.12 6.99 -1.31
CA ALA A 280 -3.15 5.52 -1.22
C ALA A 280 -2.93 4.86 -2.58
N ILE A 281 -1.75 5.07 -3.13
CA ILE A 281 -1.21 4.48 -4.35
C ILE A 281 0.25 4.09 -4.11
N ASP A 282 0.60 2.86 -4.44
CA ASP A 282 1.98 2.36 -4.37
C ASP A 282 2.41 1.80 -5.73
N VAL A 283 3.70 1.91 -6.04
CA VAL A 283 4.31 1.15 -7.14
C VAL A 283 4.29 -0.33 -6.75
N PHE A 284 3.96 -1.19 -7.70
CA PHE A 284 3.96 -2.62 -7.44
C PHE A 284 5.38 -3.18 -7.44
N HIS A 285 5.81 -3.68 -6.28
CA HIS A 285 7.10 -4.32 -6.11
C HIS A 285 6.91 -5.82 -5.86
N PRO A 286 7.19 -6.71 -6.83
CA PRO A 286 6.96 -8.15 -6.71
C PRO A 286 7.58 -8.78 -5.46
N SER A 287 8.85 -8.47 -5.15
CA SER A 287 9.54 -9.01 -3.98
C SER A 287 8.88 -8.58 -2.66
N ARG A 288 8.53 -7.28 -2.51
CA ARG A 288 7.83 -6.79 -1.30
C ARG A 288 6.44 -7.41 -1.16
N MET A 289 5.77 -7.68 -2.28
CA MET A 289 4.48 -8.36 -2.27
C MET A 289 4.62 -9.83 -1.86
N ALA A 290 5.68 -10.52 -2.29
CA ALA A 290 6.02 -11.86 -1.84
C ALA A 290 6.30 -11.88 -0.31
N ASP A 291 7.04 -10.90 0.22
CA ASP A 291 7.24 -10.73 1.66
C ASP A 291 5.92 -10.59 2.43
N ARG A 292 5.00 -9.76 1.93
CA ARG A 292 3.66 -9.61 2.53
C ARG A 292 2.85 -10.90 2.51
N ILE A 293 2.86 -11.61 1.38
CA ILE A 293 2.17 -12.91 1.21
C ILE A 293 2.72 -13.95 2.20
N LEU A 294 4.01 -13.94 2.47
CA LEU A 294 4.67 -14.87 3.41
C LEU A 294 4.60 -14.41 4.87
N GLY A 295 3.93 -13.30 5.17
CA GLY A 295 3.83 -12.75 6.52
C GLY A 295 5.16 -12.23 7.08
N MET A 296 6.12 -11.94 6.21
CA MET A 296 7.45 -11.40 6.57
C MET A 296 7.43 -9.88 6.79
N GLY A 297 6.30 -9.23 6.49
CA GLY A 297 6.13 -7.78 6.57
C GLY A 297 6.71 -7.06 5.35
N ASP A 298 6.64 -5.73 5.37
CA ASP A 298 7.19 -4.87 4.32
C ASP A 298 7.80 -3.62 4.96
N ILE A 299 8.95 -3.82 5.59
CA ILE A 299 9.66 -2.76 6.31
C ILE A 299 10.09 -1.63 5.36
N VAL A 300 10.45 -1.97 4.11
CA VAL A 300 10.94 -0.98 3.14
C VAL A 300 9.83 0.00 2.79
N SER A 301 8.64 -0.49 2.42
CA SER A 301 7.49 0.37 2.16
C SER A 301 7.07 1.19 3.39
N LEU A 302 7.16 0.62 4.59
CA LEU A 302 6.88 1.35 5.84
C LEU A 302 7.85 2.51 6.03
N VAL A 303 9.15 2.27 5.81
CA VAL A 303 10.19 3.31 5.94
C VAL A 303 10.03 4.38 4.87
N GLU A 304 9.75 4.00 3.61
CA GLU A 304 9.50 4.93 2.51
C GLU A 304 8.30 5.84 2.82
N ARG A 305 7.17 5.28 3.25
CA ARG A 305 5.99 6.05 3.67
C ARG A 305 6.28 6.97 4.86
N ALA A 306 7.06 6.50 5.82
CA ALA A 306 7.48 7.33 6.93
C ALA A 306 8.34 8.50 6.46
N GLN A 307 9.30 8.27 5.56
CA GLN A 307 10.17 9.31 5.01
C GLN A 307 9.41 10.35 4.17
N GLU A 308 8.43 9.92 3.37
CA GLU A 308 7.59 10.82 2.55
C GLU A 308 6.74 11.78 3.39
N GLN A 309 6.34 11.35 4.59
CA GLN A 309 5.52 12.17 5.51
C GLN A 309 6.35 12.90 6.56
N PHE A 310 7.68 12.67 6.55
CA PHE A 310 8.57 13.21 7.56
C PHE A 310 9.01 14.63 7.18
N ASP A 311 8.40 15.62 7.82
CA ASP A 311 8.86 17.00 7.77
C ASP A 311 10.04 17.18 8.75
N GLU A 312 11.25 17.30 8.19
CA GLU A 312 12.48 17.41 8.97
C GLU A 312 12.51 18.66 9.85
N GLU A 313 11.90 19.76 9.40
CA GLU A 313 11.81 21.00 10.19
C GLU A 313 10.83 20.84 11.35
N GLU A 314 9.68 20.21 11.10
CA GLU A 314 8.69 19.92 12.13
C GLU A 314 9.25 18.95 13.18
N ALA A 315 9.99 17.92 12.75
CA ALA A 315 10.68 17.00 13.67
C ALA A 315 11.73 17.70 14.53
N LYS A 316 12.57 18.57 13.97
CA LYS A 316 13.55 19.36 14.71
C LYS A 316 12.87 20.32 15.69
N ARG A 317 11.75 20.94 15.28
CA ARG A 317 10.93 21.80 16.14
C ARG A 317 10.33 21.03 17.31
N LEU A 318 9.76 19.84 17.03
CA LEU A 318 9.19 18.96 18.04
C LEU A 318 10.24 18.47 19.03
N GLN A 319 11.41 18.05 18.54
CA GLN A 319 12.54 17.65 19.39
C GLN A 319 12.97 18.77 20.36
N LYS A 320 13.08 20.02 19.87
CA LYS A 320 13.38 21.18 20.71
C LYS A 320 12.29 21.44 21.77
N LYS A 321 11.01 21.25 21.44
CA LYS A 321 9.90 21.38 22.38
C LYS A 321 9.93 20.31 23.46
N ILE A 322 10.21 19.05 23.07
CA ILE A 322 10.32 17.92 24.02
C ILE A 322 11.49 18.17 25.00
N GLN A 323 12.65 18.58 24.50
CA GLN A 323 13.82 18.92 25.35
C GLN A 323 13.50 20.03 26.35
N LYS A 324 12.71 21.04 25.95
CA LYS A 324 12.28 22.14 26.79
C LYS A 324 11.05 21.81 27.67
N ASN A 325 10.57 20.57 27.67
CA ASN A 325 9.37 20.12 28.37
C ASN A 325 8.09 20.92 28.00
N LYS A 326 8.01 21.36 26.72
CA LYS A 326 6.91 22.19 26.18
C LYS A 326 6.03 21.40 25.19
N PHE A 327 6.05 20.06 25.22
CA PHE A 327 5.15 19.24 24.44
C PHE A 327 3.70 19.44 24.88
N ASP A 328 2.80 19.83 23.97
CA ASP A 328 1.43 20.20 24.24
C ASP A 328 0.42 19.40 23.41
N PHE A 329 -0.89 19.66 23.59
CA PHE A 329 -1.95 18.96 22.84
C PHE A 329 -1.98 19.31 21.35
N ASN A 330 -1.44 20.47 20.92
CA ASN A 330 -1.34 20.79 19.49
C ASN A 330 -0.26 19.90 18.85
N ASP A 331 0.86 19.68 19.53
CA ASP A 331 1.92 18.77 19.06
C ASP A 331 1.41 17.32 18.99
N PHE A 332 0.63 16.91 20.00
CA PHE A 332 0.02 15.58 20.03
C PHE A 332 -1.00 15.39 18.90
N LEU A 333 -1.84 16.40 18.62
CA LEU A 333 -2.76 16.40 17.49
C LEU A 333 -2.03 16.32 16.16
N GLY A 334 -0.94 17.10 16.00
CA GLY A 334 -0.08 17.06 14.81
C GLY A 334 0.47 15.64 14.54
N GLN A 335 0.94 14.95 15.59
CA GLN A 335 1.41 13.56 15.46
C GLN A 335 0.31 12.60 15.03
N ILE A 336 -0.90 12.71 15.59
CA ILE A 336 -2.04 11.90 15.17
C ILE A 336 -2.37 12.15 13.71
N GLN A 337 -2.36 13.39 13.26
CA GLN A 337 -2.61 13.76 11.87
C GLN A 337 -1.53 13.23 10.92
N GLN A 338 -0.26 13.23 11.32
CA GLN A 338 0.82 12.63 10.56
C GLN A 338 0.63 11.11 10.41
N ILE A 339 0.30 10.41 11.50
CA ILE A 339 0.01 8.96 11.46
C ILE A 339 -1.17 8.68 10.52
N LYS A 340 -2.23 9.48 10.58
CA LYS A 340 -3.39 9.36 9.66
C LYS A 340 -3.03 9.58 8.19
N LYS A 341 -2.07 10.45 7.90
CA LYS A 341 -1.59 10.69 6.52
C LYS A 341 -0.80 9.50 5.97
N MET A 342 -0.12 8.72 6.80
CA MET A 342 0.64 7.54 6.38
C MET A 342 -0.22 6.38 5.86
N GLY A 343 -1.54 6.42 6.05
CA GLY A 343 -2.47 5.41 5.59
C GLY A 343 -3.31 4.78 6.70
N ASN A 344 -3.89 3.61 6.42
CA ASN A 344 -4.64 2.84 7.40
C ASN A 344 -3.67 2.22 8.42
N LEU A 345 -3.98 2.39 9.72
CA LEU A 345 -3.14 1.85 10.81
C LEU A 345 -2.99 0.34 10.77
N LYS A 346 -4.03 -0.37 10.35
CA LYS A 346 -4.01 -1.82 10.21
C LYS A 346 -3.03 -2.24 9.13
N ASP A 347 -2.97 -1.49 8.03
CA ASP A 347 -2.00 -1.69 6.96
C ASP A 347 -0.56 -1.44 7.42
N LEU A 348 -0.33 -0.31 8.11
CA LEU A 348 1.00 0.02 8.64
C LEU A 348 1.50 -1.04 9.64
N ALA A 349 0.60 -1.51 10.50
CA ALA A 349 0.92 -2.57 11.46
C ALA A 349 1.21 -3.92 10.78
N SER A 350 0.54 -4.23 9.66
CA SER A 350 0.79 -5.45 8.88
C SER A 350 2.16 -5.44 8.19
N MET A 351 2.75 -4.27 7.95
CA MET A 351 4.09 -4.12 7.38
C MET A 351 5.22 -4.46 8.38
N ILE A 352 4.91 -4.51 9.69
CA ILE A 352 5.89 -4.84 10.72
C ILE A 352 5.86 -6.35 10.99
N PRO A 353 6.99 -7.07 10.81
CA PRO A 353 7.07 -8.50 11.06
C PRO A 353 6.64 -8.87 12.48
N GLY A 354 5.69 -9.81 12.62
CA GLY A 354 5.20 -10.31 13.91
C GLY A 354 4.18 -9.42 14.64
N VAL A 355 4.03 -8.14 14.27
CA VAL A 355 3.07 -7.21 14.91
C VAL A 355 1.67 -7.36 14.29
N GLY A 356 1.58 -7.62 13.00
CA GLY A 356 0.29 -7.82 12.31
C GLY A 356 -0.60 -8.87 12.97
N LYS A 357 -0.01 -9.91 13.58
CA LYS A 357 -0.75 -10.94 14.32
C LYS A 357 -1.23 -10.49 15.70
N ALA A 358 -0.42 -9.72 16.41
CA ALA A 358 -0.76 -9.21 17.74
C ALA A 358 -1.89 -8.18 17.70
N ILE A 359 -2.12 -7.56 16.54
CA ILE A 359 -3.13 -6.51 16.34
C ILE A 359 -4.37 -7.06 15.62
N LYS A 360 -4.35 -8.30 15.16
CA LYS A 360 -5.44 -8.92 14.39
C LYS A 360 -6.77 -8.92 15.16
N ASP A 361 -6.71 -9.11 16.49
CA ASP A 361 -7.87 -9.13 17.39
C ASP A 361 -8.17 -7.76 18.02
N VAL A 362 -7.37 -6.74 17.72
CA VAL A 362 -7.61 -5.37 18.18
C VAL A 362 -8.32 -4.63 17.05
N ASP A 363 -9.57 -4.30 17.29
CA ASP A 363 -10.36 -3.46 16.39
C ASP A 363 -9.78 -2.03 16.44
N ILE A 364 -8.75 -1.80 15.63
CA ILE A 364 -8.16 -0.46 15.44
C ILE A 364 -9.06 0.25 14.44
N ASP A 365 -10.18 0.76 14.93
CA ASP A 365 -11.08 1.59 14.15
C ASP A 365 -10.38 2.92 13.81
N ASP A 366 -10.34 3.28 12.53
CA ASP A 366 -9.94 4.63 12.08
C ASP A 366 -10.76 5.74 12.77
N ASN A 367 -11.95 5.39 13.28
CA ASN A 367 -12.77 6.27 14.11
C ASN A 367 -12.22 6.48 15.53
N ALA A 368 -11.33 5.62 16.03
CA ALA A 368 -10.74 5.80 17.38
C ALA A 368 -10.02 7.16 17.51
N PHE A 369 -9.41 7.63 16.43
CA PHE A 369 -8.78 8.96 16.41
C PHE A 369 -9.77 10.11 16.31
N LYS A 370 -10.96 9.90 15.72
CA LYS A 370 -11.98 10.96 15.61
C LYS A 370 -12.41 11.47 16.99
N GLY A 371 -12.61 10.56 17.94
CA GLY A 371 -12.93 10.91 19.33
C GLY A 371 -11.81 11.74 20.00
N ILE A 372 -10.57 11.32 19.81
CA ILE A 372 -9.40 12.04 20.35
C ILE A 372 -9.27 13.44 19.72
N GLU A 373 -9.40 13.55 18.41
CA GLU A 373 -9.38 14.83 17.70
C GLU A 373 -10.51 15.75 18.17
N ALA A 374 -11.74 15.23 18.30
CA ALA A 374 -12.89 15.99 18.77
C ALA A 374 -12.66 16.55 20.19
N ILE A 375 -12.09 15.73 21.08
CA ILE A 375 -11.74 16.16 22.44
C ILE A 375 -10.71 17.30 22.41
N ILE A 376 -9.61 17.15 21.65
CA ILE A 376 -8.56 18.17 21.57
C ILE A 376 -9.09 19.44 20.89
N LEU A 377 -9.87 19.33 19.83
CA LEU A 377 -10.46 20.47 19.13
C LEU A 377 -11.49 21.22 20.00
N SER A 378 -12.14 20.54 20.94
CA SER A 378 -13.07 21.15 21.92
C SER A 378 -12.36 21.89 23.06
N MET A 379 -11.02 21.74 23.18
CA MET A 379 -10.22 22.55 24.10
C MET A 379 -9.98 23.96 23.51
N THR A 380 -9.93 24.96 24.37
CA THR A 380 -9.48 26.29 23.98
C THR A 380 -7.98 26.31 23.62
N PRO A 381 -7.48 27.29 22.83
CA PRO A 381 -6.06 27.35 22.51
C PRO A 381 -5.16 27.37 23.75
N LYS A 382 -5.58 28.06 24.83
CA LYS A 382 -4.86 28.10 26.12
C LYS A 382 -4.82 26.73 26.82
N GLU A 383 -5.87 25.95 26.73
CA GLU A 383 -5.93 24.61 27.32
C GLU A 383 -5.10 23.60 26.54
N ARG A 384 -5.03 23.75 25.21
CA ARG A 384 -4.17 22.91 24.37
C ARG A 384 -2.69 23.14 24.65
N THR A 385 -2.29 24.40 24.84
CA THR A 385 -0.89 24.75 25.14
C THR A 385 -0.53 24.50 26.60
N ASN A 386 -1.49 24.49 27.52
CA ASN A 386 -1.26 24.35 28.96
C ASN A 386 -2.17 23.28 29.58
N PRO A 387 -1.80 22.00 29.45
CA PRO A 387 -2.62 20.88 29.93
C PRO A 387 -2.98 20.92 31.41
N GLU A 388 -2.18 21.60 32.21
CA GLU A 388 -2.37 21.75 33.66
C GLU A 388 -3.61 22.57 34.04
N LEU A 389 -4.15 23.35 33.08
CA LEU A 389 -5.40 24.10 33.28
C LEU A 389 -6.67 23.22 33.30
N LEU A 390 -6.57 21.95 32.93
CA LEU A 390 -7.71 21.04 32.74
C LEU A 390 -8.26 20.52 34.07
N ASN A 391 -8.99 21.37 34.80
CA ASN A 391 -9.74 21.00 35.98
C ASN A 391 -11.05 20.26 35.63
N THR A 392 -11.76 19.75 36.65
CA THR A 392 -12.97 18.94 36.47
C THR A 392 -14.06 19.64 35.65
N SER A 393 -14.33 20.93 35.90
CA SER A 393 -15.35 21.70 35.19
C SER A 393 -14.99 21.84 33.69
N ARG A 394 -13.72 22.10 33.37
CA ARG A 394 -13.24 22.21 31.98
C ARG A 394 -13.33 20.87 31.26
N ARG A 395 -12.99 19.76 31.93
CA ARG A 395 -13.13 18.39 31.37
C ARG A 395 -14.58 18.06 31.05
N GLN A 396 -15.54 18.45 31.91
CA GLN A 396 -16.97 18.27 31.63
C GLN A 396 -17.44 19.08 30.43
N ARG A 397 -16.99 20.36 30.32
CA ARG A 397 -17.30 21.20 29.16
C ARG A 397 -16.72 20.61 27.87
N ILE A 398 -15.48 20.12 27.90
CA ILE A 398 -14.81 19.49 26.76
C ILE A 398 -15.55 18.22 26.35
N ALA A 399 -15.92 17.36 27.29
CA ALA A 399 -16.70 16.16 27.05
C ALA A 399 -18.01 16.48 26.32
N LYS A 400 -18.74 17.48 26.83
CA LYS A 400 -20.00 17.93 26.21
C LYS A 400 -19.77 18.50 24.81
N GLY A 401 -18.71 19.29 24.60
CA GLY A 401 -18.39 19.93 23.32
C GLY A 401 -17.90 18.94 22.25
N SER A 402 -17.24 17.87 22.65
CA SER A 402 -16.72 16.82 21.76
C SER A 402 -17.71 15.69 21.49
N GLY A 403 -18.89 15.67 22.12
CA GLY A 403 -19.83 14.58 22.04
C GLY A 403 -19.33 13.27 22.67
N THR A 404 -18.33 13.34 23.56
CA THR A 404 -17.75 12.19 24.27
C THR A 404 -18.14 12.21 25.76
N ASN A 405 -17.74 11.20 26.50
CA ASN A 405 -17.96 11.17 27.95
C ASN A 405 -16.71 11.67 28.71
N ILE A 406 -16.90 12.00 30.00
CA ILE A 406 -15.80 12.52 30.84
C ILE A 406 -14.70 11.46 31.07
N GLN A 407 -15.03 10.17 30.96
CA GLN A 407 -14.07 9.08 31.10
C GLN A 407 -13.09 9.06 29.93
N ASP A 408 -13.59 9.31 28.70
CA ASP A 408 -12.74 9.39 27.50
C ASP A 408 -11.80 10.58 27.57
N VAL A 409 -12.28 11.74 28.04
CA VAL A 409 -11.41 12.93 28.25
C VAL A 409 -10.32 12.61 29.29
N ASN A 410 -10.69 11.97 30.43
CA ASN A 410 -9.70 11.59 31.43
C ASN A 410 -8.70 10.55 30.92
N ARG A 411 -9.15 9.60 30.11
CA ARG A 411 -8.30 8.59 29.46
C ARG A 411 -7.28 9.26 28.54
N LEU A 412 -7.75 10.20 27.71
CA LEU A 412 -6.86 10.96 26.81
C LEU A 412 -5.80 11.75 27.58
N ILE A 413 -6.17 12.47 28.62
CA ILE A 413 -5.24 13.24 29.47
C ILE A 413 -4.18 12.29 30.07
N LYS A 414 -4.59 11.13 30.57
CA LYS A 414 -3.66 10.13 31.12
C LYS A 414 -2.70 9.58 30.04
N GLN A 415 -3.22 9.28 28.86
CA GLN A 415 -2.39 8.83 27.71
C GLN A 415 -1.41 9.91 27.30
N PHE A 416 -1.84 11.16 27.18
CA PHE A 416 -0.99 12.29 26.87
C PHE A 416 0.15 12.44 27.90
N ASP A 417 -0.14 12.37 29.19
CA ASP A 417 0.86 12.44 30.26
C ASP A 417 1.87 11.29 30.20
N GLN A 418 1.40 10.10 29.90
CA GLN A 418 2.27 8.93 29.69
C GLN A 418 3.20 9.13 28.48
N THR A 419 2.66 9.60 27.35
CA THR A 419 3.42 9.89 26.13
C THR A 419 4.47 10.96 26.42
N ARG A 420 4.10 12.06 27.12
CA ARG A 420 5.03 13.12 27.51
C ARG A 420 6.18 12.61 28.39
N LYS A 421 5.88 11.72 29.35
CA LYS A 421 6.90 11.07 30.20
C LYS A 421 7.83 10.16 29.39
N MET A 422 7.28 9.35 28.49
CA MET A 422 8.05 8.44 27.65
C MET A 422 8.99 9.22 26.72
N MET A 423 8.50 10.27 26.04
CA MET A 423 9.31 11.12 25.16
C MET A 423 10.46 11.81 25.94
N LYS A 424 10.22 12.22 27.17
CA LYS A 424 11.26 12.80 28.02
C LYS A 424 12.35 11.79 28.39
N MET A 425 11.99 10.52 28.58
CA MET A 425 12.97 9.45 28.81
C MET A 425 13.82 9.15 27.57
N VAL A 426 13.21 9.22 26.38
CA VAL A 426 13.90 8.94 25.10
C VAL A 426 14.87 10.06 24.72
N THR A 427 14.57 11.33 25.04
CA THR A 427 15.45 12.47 24.75
C THR A 427 16.47 12.77 25.84
N GLY A 428 16.42 12.10 26.97
CA GLY A 428 17.41 12.24 28.06
C GLY A 428 18.71 11.47 27.80
N SER A 429 19.80 11.90 28.42
CA SER A 429 21.18 11.34 28.29
C SER A 429 21.31 9.80 28.47
N LYS A 430 20.29 9.16 29.04
CA LYS A 430 20.24 7.70 29.22
C LYS A 430 20.13 6.91 27.91
N MET A 431 19.50 7.47 26.85
CA MET A 431 19.41 6.77 25.57
C MET A 431 20.70 6.84 24.77
N THR A 432 21.44 7.94 24.89
CA THR A 432 22.81 8.04 24.31
C THR A 432 23.75 7.06 24.99
N GLN A 433 23.62 6.86 26.31
CA GLN A 433 24.36 5.83 27.04
C GLN A 433 23.94 4.41 26.66
N MET A 434 22.63 4.16 26.47
CA MET A 434 22.12 2.84 26.06
C MET A 434 22.49 2.50 24.61
N MET A 435 22.44 3.47 23.68
CA MET A 435 22.93 3.30 22.31
C MET A 435 24.44 3.12 22.22
N ASN A 436 25.23 3.83 23.06
CA ASN A 436 26.66 3.63 23.17
C ASN A 436 26.98 2.27 23.80
N ALA A 437 26.25 1.82 24.81
CA ALA A 437 26.38 0.49 25.38
C ALA A 437 26.05 -0.62 24.36
N MET A 438 24.98 -0.45 23.53
CA MET A 438 24.68 -1.37 22.44
C MET A 438 25.73 -1.38 21.32
N LYS A 439 26.34 -0.22 21.00
CA LYS A 439 27.47 -0.14 20.06
C LYS A 439 28.72 -0.87 20.60
N HIS A 440 28.97 -0.80 21.90
CA HIS A 440 30.08 -1.51 22.54
C HIS A 440 29.82 -3.01 22.70
N MET A 441 28.59 -3.47 22.77
CA MET A 441 28.25 -4.91 22.76
C MET A 441 28.36 -5.59 21.38
N LYS A 442 28.46 -4.84 20.27
CA LYS A 442 28.75 -5.38 18.93
C LYS A 442 30.23 -5.58 18.61
N GLY A 443 31.12 -5.23 19.54
CA GLY A 443 32.55 -5.41 19.41
C GLY A 443 33.10 -6.20 20.60
N GLY A 444 33.11 -7.55 20.50
CA GLY A 444 33.89 -8.42 21.39
C GLY A 444 33.04 -9.28 22.31
N MET A 445 32.78 -10.53 21.93
CA MET A 445 32.59 -11.60 22.90
C MET A 445 33.91 -11.78 23.67
N PRO A 446 33.95 -11.70 25.01
CA PRO A 446 35.10 -12.16 25.78
C PRO A 446 35.10 -13.69 25.75
N GLY A 447 36.27 -14.25 25.41
CA GLY A 447 36.52 -15.69 25.36
C GLY A 447 36.20 -16.38 26.67
N MET A 448 35.61 -17.55 26.58
CA MET A 448 35.55 -18.53 27.66
C MET A 448 36.97 -18.99 28.00
N PRO A 449 37.35 -19.07 29.27
CA PRO A 449 38.61 -19.70 29.67
C PRO A 449 38.43 -21.21 29.51
N GLY A 450 39.26 -21.80 28.65
CA GLY A 450 39.46 -23.23 28.60
C GLY A 450 40.21 -23.75 29.82
N GLY A 451 39.78 -24.90 30.32
CA GLY A 451 40.45 -25.64 31.38
C GLY A 451 39.71 -26.92 31.67
N MET A 452 39.89 -27.97 30.84
CA MET A 452 39.67 -29.34 31.26
C MET A 452 40.96 -29.88 31.87
N PRO A 453 40.96 -30.50 33.06
CA PRO A 453 42.03 -31.36 33.52
C PRO A 453 41.88 -32.75 32.86
N LYS A 454 43.02 -33.26 32.40
CA LYS A 454 43.20 -34.66 32.02
C LYS A 454 43.10 -35.56 33.26
N MET A 455 42.23 -36.57 33.19
CA MET A 455 42.51 -37.96 33.57
C MET A 455 41.52 -38.87 32.82
#